data_e21f4980f8aa828d94e047ecc84b8dd6
#
_entry.id   e21f4980f8aa828d94e047ecc84b8dd6
#
_cell.length_a   1.000
_cell.length_b   1.000
_cell.length_c   1.000
_cell.angle_alpha   90.00
_cell.angle_beta   90.00
_cell.angle_gamma   90.00
#
_symmetry.space_group_name_H-M   'P 1'
#
loop_
_entity.id
_entity.type
_entity.pdbx_description
1 polymer ?
#
loop_
_entity_poly.entity_id
_entity_poly.type
_entity_poly.pdbx_seq_one_letter_code
_entity_poly.pdbx_strand_id
1 'polypeptide(L)'
;APRIYKLALSRKPRRYRAPRRPVLPKRTIYSESGNGGIVRSGHRGLRYSRSARRLHSQVRRLVRRKRLSSAEKLIKQRRFRRLGQAHVDIAKMRIGSRWFYLGEDRKAFNTASKAAHRSGKYYPLGHWYAGLASYRSGRYVNAADHFQAMAATGGQSRWSQSAAAFWAARANLVARRPDRVSRWLRLAASHPRTFYGLLARRM
;
A
#
# COMPACT_ATOMS: atom_id res chain seq x y z
N ALA A 1 4.54 -12.37 -24.43
CA ALA A 1 4.45 -13.48 -25.36
C ALA A 1 3.09 -13.62 -26.08
N PRO A 2 1.88 -13.59 -25.45
CA PRO A 2 0.61 -13.75 -26.17
C PRO A 2 0.33 -12.68 -27.22
N ARG A 3 0.70 -11.43 -26.96
CA ARG A 3 0.54 -10.31 -27.89
C ARG A 3 1.44 -10.45 -29.13
N ILE A 4 2.69 -10.85 -28.92
CA ILE A 4 3.66 -11.08 -30.01
C ILE A 4 3.19 -12.24 -30.90
N TYR A 5 2.70 -13.32 -30.31
CA TYR A 5 2.16 -14.45 -31.05
C TYR A 5 0.92 -14.07 -31.89
N LYS A 6 -0.01 -13.30 -31.32
CA LYS A 6 -1.16 -12.78 -32.09
C LYS A 6 -0.73 -11.88 -33.25
N LEU A 7 0.26 -11.01 -33.02
CA LEU A 7 0.82 -10.16 -34.06
C LEU A 7 1.52 -10.98 -35.16
N ALA A 8 2.29 -12.00 -34.79
CA ALA A 8 2.94 -12.89 -35.74
C ALA A 8 1.91 -13.69 -36.58
N LEU A 9 0.79 -14.11 -35.97
CA LEU A 9 -0.30 -14.75 -36.71
C LEU A 9 -1.00 -13.79 -37.68
N SER A 10 -1.26 -12.54 -37.28
CA SER A 10 -1.95 -11.56 -38.14
C SER A 10 -1.12 -11.10 -39.31
N ARG A 11 0.21 -11.13 -39.21
CA ARG A 11 1.15 -10.73 -40.25
C ARG A 11 1.78 -11.91 -41.00
N LYS A 12 1.30 -13.14 -40.74
CA LYS A 12 1.85 -14.34 -41.39
C LYS A 12 1.54 -14.35 -42.90
N PRO A 13 2.55 -14.51 -43.77
CA PRO A 13 2.31 -14.72 -45.20
C PRO A 13 1.51 -16.02 -45.44
N ARG A 14 0.67 -16.05 -46.50
CA ARG A 14 -0.24 -17.16 -46.77
C ARG A 14 0.45 -18.53 -46.89
N ARG A 15 1.67 -18.58 -47.41
CA ARG A 15 2.44 -19.81 -47.63
C ARG A 15 3.29 -20.28 -46.45
N TYR A 16 3.35 -19.53 -45.36
CA TYR A 16 4.19 -19.90 -44.19
C TYR A 16 3.38 -20.64 -43.13
N ARG A 17 4.06 -21.61 -42.48
CA ARG A 17 3.50 -22.34 -41.37
C ARG A 17 3.22 -21.40 -40.19
N ALA A 18 2.15 -21.63 -39.45
CA ALA A 18 1.87 -20.83 -38.25
C ALA A 18 3.00 -20.97 -37.21
N PRO A 19 3.41 -19.89 -36.54
CA PRO A 19 4.39 -19.96 -35.47
C PRO A 19 3.90 -20.88 -34.35
N ARG A 20 4.81 -21.59 -33.69
CA ARG A 20 4.45 -22.44 -32.55
C ARG A 20 3.78 -21.60 -31.47
N ARG A 21 2.70 -22.12 -30.87
CA ARG A 21 2.08 -21.46 -29.72
C ARG A 21 3.13 -21.31 -28.62
N PRO A 22 3.29 -20.09 -28.03
CA PRO A 22 4.18 -19.94 -26.91
C PRO A 22 3.69 -20.84 -25.76
N VAL A 23 4.52 -21.77 -25.35
CA VAL A 23 4.34 -22.48 -24.10
C VAL A 23 4.57 -21.44 -23.02
N LEU A 24 3.48 -20.88 -22.52
CA LEU A 24 3.57 -20.11 -21.29
C LEU A 24 4.07 -21.10 -20.23
N PRO A 25 5.20 -20.84 -19.57
CA PRO A 25 5.55 -21.64 -18.41
C PRO A 25 4.30 -21.63 -17.55
N LYS A 26 3.81 -22.84 -17.18
CA LYS A 26 2.82 -22.93 -16.11
C LYS A 26 3.31 -21.95 -15.09
N ARG A 27 2.51 -20.94 -14.80
CA ARG A 27 2.86 -19.94 -13.80
C ARG A 27 3.15 -20.73 -12.53
N THR A 28 4.36 -21.21 -12.42
CA THR A 28 4.93 -21.54 -11.15
C THR A 28 4.87 -20.22 -10.46
N ILE A 29 3.76 -20.01 -9.79
CA ILE A 29 3.72 -19.13 -8.68
C ILE A 29 4.84 -19.73 -7.85
N TYR A 30 6.03 -19.16 -7.98
CA TYR A 30 6.94 -19.23 -6.88
C TYR A 30 6.17 -18.52 -5.77
N SER A 31 5.28 -19.27 -5.15
CA SER A 31 4.91 -19.01 -3.79
C SER A 31 6.18 -19.37 -3.01
N GLU A 32 7.22 -18.57 -3.22
CA GLU A 32 7.92 -18.17 -2.02
C GLU A 32 6.78 -17.77 -1.11
N SER A 33 6.55 -18.54 -0.08
CA SER A 33 5.57 -18.22 0.98
C SER A 33 5.93 -16.89 1.65
N GLY A 34 6.51 -16.01 0.95
CA GLY A 34 6.92 -14.64 1.13
C GLY A 34 6.70 -13.88 -0.13
N ASN A 35 5.55 -13.87 -0.50
CA ASN A 35 4.77 -12.95 -1.27
C ASN A 35 5.51 -11.68 -1.73
N GLY A 36 6.28 -11.75 -2.81
CA GLY A 36 6.63 -10.61 -3.65
C GLY A 36 5.43 -10.09 -4.44
N GLY A 37 4.22 -10.47 -4.07
CA GLY A 37 2.99 -10.02 -4.67
C GLY A 37 2.54 -8.71 -4.07
N ILE A 38 2.09 -7.81 -4.92
CA ILE A 38 1.19 -6.71 -4.62
C ILE A 38 0.43 -7.06 -3.35
N VAL A 39 0.61 -6.25 -2.30
CA VAL A 39 -0.23 -6.33 -1.11
C VAL A 39 -1.67 -6.36 -1.62
N ARG A 40 -2.23 -7.53 -1.79
CA ARG A 40 -3.67 -7.64 -1.73
C ARG A 40 -3.99 -7.14 -0.34
N SER A 41 -4.35 -5.88 -0.26
CA SER A 41 -4.97 -5.32 0.93
C SER A 41 -6.29 -6.06 1.12
N GLY A 42 -6.16 -7.35 1.40
CA GLY A 42 -7.26 -8.15 1.89
C GLY A 42 -7.58 -7.55 3.22
N HIS A 43 -8.69 -6.86 3.30
CA HIS A 43 -9.25 -6.35 4.53
C HIS A 43 -9.67 -7.58 5.35
N ARG A 44 -8.68 -8.36 5.81
CA ARG A 44 -8.90 -9.61 6.54
C ARG A 44 -9.81 -9.32 7.73
N GLY A 45 -10.91 -10.04 7.80
CA GLY A 45 -11.87 -9.92 8.89
C GLY A 45 -12.89 -8.78 8.78
N LEU A 46 -12.83 -7.93 7.75
CA LEU A 46 -13.83 -6.88 7.56
C LEU A 46 -14.94 -7.36 6.60
N ARG A 47 -16.16 -7.43 7.10
CA ARG A 47 -17.33 -7.81 6.28
C ARG A 47 -17.79 -6.63 5.42
N TYR A 48 -18.01 -6.88 4.13
CA TYR A 48 -18.45 -5.87 3.17
C TYR A 48 -19.92 -6.03 2.82
N SER A 49 -20.77 -5.19 3.39
CA SER A 49 -22.15 -5.01 2.94
C SER A 49 -22.18 -4.42 1.52
N ARG A 50 -23.35 -4.49 0.86
CA ARG A 50 -23.58 -3.83 -0.44
C ARG A 50 -23.27 -2.32 -0.36
N SER A 51 -23.71 -1.66 0.69
CA SER A 51 -23.46 -0.23 0.92
C SER A 51 -21.97 0.07 1.12
N ALA A 52 -21.23 -0.76 1.85
CA ALA A 52 -19.79 -0.60 2.01
C ALA A 52 -19.04 -0.75 0.68
N ARG A 53 -19.40 -1.76 -0.14
CA ARG A 53 -18.83 -1.94 -1.49
C ARG A 53 -19.10 -0.71 -2.37
N ARG A 54 -20.32 -0.14 -2.30
CA ARG A 54 -20.70 1.07 -3.03
C ARG A 54 -19.86 2.27 -2.60
N LEU A 55 -19.67 2.50 -1.28
CA LEU A 55 -18.81 3.56 -0.76
C LEU A 55 -17.39 3.44 -1.33
N HIS A 56 -16.77 2.27 -1.16
CA HIS A 56 -15.38 2.06 -1.61
C HIS A 56 -15.22 2.19 -3.13
N SER A 57 -16.22 1.78 -3.92
CA SER A 57 -16.22 1.94 -5.38
C SER A 57 -16.30 3.42 -5.77
N GLN A 58 -17.23 4.17 -5.17
CA GLN A 58 -17.39 5.60 -5.43
C GLN A 58 -16.14 6.40 -5.02
N VAL A 59 -15.59 6.12 -3.83
CA VAL A 59 -14.33 6.76 -3.38
C VAL A 59 -13.19 6.47 -4.34
N ARG A 60 -12.98 5.21 -4.73
CA ARG A 60 -11.92 4.86 -5.70
C ARG A 60 -12.08 5.62 -7.02
N ARG A 61 -13.31 5.75 -7.52
CA ARG A 61 -13.60 6.51 -8.75
C ARG A 61 -13.24 7.98 -8.61
N LEU A 62 -13.64 8.64 -7.51
CA LEU A 62 -13.34 10.04 -7.24
C LEU A 62 -11.84 10.28 -7.04
N VAL A 63 -11.18 9.40 -6.31
CA VAL A 63 -9.72 9.44 -6.08
C VAL A 63 -8.94 9.32 -7.41
N ARG A 64 -9.33 8.40 -8.29
CA ARG A 64 -8.72 8.28 -9.63
C ARG A 64 -8.91 9.56 -10.45
N ARG A 65 -10.08 10.18 -10.37
CA ARG A 65 -10.41 11.44 -11.07
C ARG A 65 -9.84 12.68 -10.37
N LYS A 66 -9.02 12.54 -9.33
CA LYS A 66 -8.46 13.63 -8.52
C LYS A 66 -9.51 14.54 -7.85
N ARG A 67 -10.78 14.10 -7.76
CA ARG A 67 -11.89 14.85 -7.11
C ARG A 67 -11.93 14.56 -5.60
N LEU A 68 -10.87 14.96 -4.88
CA LEU A 68 -10.68 14.56 -3.48
C LEU A 68 -11.65 15.26 -2.53
N SER A 69 -11.92 16.55 -2.71
CA SER A 69 -12.92 17.27 -1.92
C SER A 69 -14.32 16.64 -2.06
N SER A 70 -14.66 16.18 -3.27
CA SER A 70 -15.92 15.44 -3.48
C SER A 70 -15.92 14.09 -2.77
N ALA A 71 -14.76 13.41 -2.71
CA ALA A 71 -14.64 12.16 -1.97
C ALA A 71 -14.77 12.38 -0.45
N GLU A 72 -14.22 13.47 0.08
CA GLU A 72 -14.37 13.87 1.49
C GLU A 72 -15.82 14.23 1.82
N LYS A 73 -16.51 14.98 0.95
CA LYS A 73 -17.95 15.25 1.11
C LYS A 73 -18.77 13.96 1.10
N LEU A 74 -18.43 13.01 0.20
CA LEU A 74 -19.13 11.73 0.09
C LEU A 74 -19.08 10.91 1.39
N ILE A 75 -17.91 10.80 2.03
CA ILE A 75 -17.77 10.01 3.26
C ILE A 75 -18.50 10.63 4.47
N LYS A 76 -18.82 11.93 4.42
CA LYS A 76 -19.57 12.63 5.45
C LYS A 76 -21.09 12.43 5.33
N GLN A 77 -21.60 11.88 4.23
CA GLN A 77 -23.04 11.69 4.03
C GLN A 77 -23.64 10.73 5.08
N ARG A 78 -24.83 11.04 5.59
CA ARG A 78 -25.52 10.29 6.65
C ARG A 78 -25.62 8.79 6.35
N ARG A 79 -25.89 8.42 5.09
CA ARG A 79 -26.01 7.02 4.65
C ARG A 79 -24.72 6.20 4.83
N PHE A 80 -23.55 6.85 4.77
CA PHE A 80 -22.25 6.19 4.94
C PHE A 80 -21.73 6.28 6.38
N ARG A 81 -22.22 7.22 7.18
CA ARG A 81 -21.90 7.33 8.60
C ARG A 81 -22.43 6.14 9.43
N ARG A 82 -23.48 5.47 8.93
CA ARG A 82 -24.01 4.23 9.54
C ARG A 82 -23.20 2.99 9.21
N LEU A 83 -22.25 3.06 8.27
CA LEU A 83 -21.30 1.97 8.05
C LEU A 83 -20.33 1.89 9.22
N GLY A 84 -19.84 0.68 9.52
CA GLY A 84 -18.83 0.52 10.55
C GLY A 84 -17.63 1.44 10.30
N GLN A 85 -17.09 2.02 11.38
CA GLN A 85 -16.04 3.05 11.34
C GLN A 85 -14.84 2.66 10.47
N ALA A 86 -14.48 1.37 10.45
CA ALA A 86 -13.38 0.86 9.63
C ALA A 86 -13.55 1.14 8.12
N HIS A 87 -14.78 1.08 7.59
CA HIS A 87 -15.02 1.38 6.17
C HIS A 87 -14.79 2.85 5.84
N VAL A 88 -15.23 3.75 6.73
CA VAL A 88 -15.01 5.19 6.59
C VAL A 88 -13.53 5.51 6.72
N ASP A 89 -12.84 4.89 7.66
CA ASP A 89 -11.40 5.07 7.86
C ASP A 89 -10.57 4.59 6.65
N ILE A 90 -10.90 3.43 6.09
CA ILE A 90 -10.26 2.96 4.85
C ILE A 90 -10.48 3.96 3.70
N ALA A 91 -11.68 4.53 3.60
CA ALA A 91 -11.96 5.54 2.61
C ALA A 91 -11.10 6.80 2.82
N LYS A 92 -10.97 7.29 4.07
CA LYS A 92 -10.09 8.40 4.45
C LYS A 92 -8.63 8.10 4.11
N MET A 93 -8.12 6.92 4.47
CA MET A 93 -6.75 6.51 4.17
C MET A 93 -6.47 6.50 2.66
N ARG A 94 -7.42 6.07 1.82
CA ARG A 94 -7.31 6.15 0.36
C ARG A 94 -7.30 7.58 -0.18
N ILE A 95 -8.09 8.46 0.39
CA ILE A 95 -8.08 9.89 0.03
C ILE A 95 -6.75 10.51 0.45
N GLY A 96 -6.29 10.24 1.67
CA GLY A 96 -5.00 10.72 2.17
C GLY A 96 -3.81 10.25 1.32
N SER A 97 -3.82 8.99 0.84
CA SER A 97 -2.78 8.52 -0.07
C SER A 97 -2.72 9.34 -1.36
N ARG A 98 -3.86 9.76 -1.87
CA ARG A 98 -3.89 10.59 -3.09
C ARG A 98 -3.44 12.02 -2.84
N TRP A 99 -3.77 12.61 -1.69
CA TRP A 99 -3.24 13.90 -1.27
C TRP A 99 -1.71 13.87 -1.20
N PHE A 100 -1.13 12.80 -0.67
CA PHE A 100 0.33 12.60 -0.65
C PHE A 100 0.93 12.63 -2.06
N TYR A 101 0.35 11.91 -3.02
CA TYR A 101 0.82 11.92 -4.41
C TYR A 101 0.64 13.26 -5.14
N LEU A 102 -0.22 14.13 -4.64
CA LEU A 102 -0.38 15.49 -5.15
C LEU A 102 0.55 16.51 -4.47
N GLY A 103 1.40 16.06 -3.55
CA GLY A 103 2.31 16.95 -2.81
C GLY A 103 1.67 17.62 -1.59
N GLU A 104 0.41 17.34 -1.31
CA GLU A 104 -0.36 17.96 -0.24
C GLU A 104 -0.20 17.21 1.09
N ASP A 105 1.01 17.23 1.66
CA ASP A 105 1.36 16.43 2.85
C ASP A 105 0.51 16.72 4.06
N ARG A 106 0.21 17.99 4.32
CA ARG A 106 -0.63 18.39 5.45
C ARG A 106 -2.04 17.80 5.33
N LYS A 107 -2.64 17.84 4.13
CA LYS A 107 -3.94 17.23 3.88
C LYS A 107 -3.88 15.71 3.95
N ALA A 108 -2.82 15.11 3.40
CA ALA A 108 -2.59 13.67 3.47
C ALA A 108 -2.55 13.18 4.93
N PHE A 109 -1.74 13.82 5.76
CA PHE A 109 -1.62 13.49 7.17
C PHE A 109 -2.95 13.68 7.92
N ASN A 110 -3.57 14.84 7.82
CA ASN A 110 -4.81 15.15 8.53
C ASN A 110 -5.95 14.18 8.17
N THR A 111 -6.01 13.75 6.90
CA THR A 111 -7.05 12.84 6.42
C THR A 111 -6.78 11.40 6.82
N ALA A 112 -5.53 10.95 6.81
CA ALA A 112 -5.19 9.54 6.97
C ALA A 112 -4.74 9.15 8.38
N SER A 113 -4.06 10.03 9.14
CA SER A 113 -3.36 9.65 10.36
C SER A 113 -4.28 9.04 11.42
N LYS A 114 -5.30 9.77 11.87
CA LYS A 114 -6.25 9.26 12.87
C LYS A 114 -6.98 8.00 12.39
N ALA A 115 -7.30 7.93 11.10
CA ALA A 115 -7.96 6.77 10.50
C ALA A 115 -7.03 5.55 10.48
N ALA A 116 -5.75 5.75 10.20
CA ALA A 116 -4.74 4.69 10.22
C ALA A 116 -4.54 4.12 11.64
N HIS A 117 -4.45 4.96 12.66
CA HIS A 117 -4.31 4.49 14.04
C HIS A 117 -5.51 3.63 14.48
N ARG A 118 -6.75 4.01 14.11
CA ARG A 118 -7.94 3.23 14.47
C ARG A 118 -8.10 1.94 13.66
N SER A 119 -7.86 2.00 12.38
CA SER A 119 -8.28 0.97 11.43
C SER A 119 -7.16 0.48 10.51
N GLY A 120 -5.91 0.83 10.78
CA GLY A 120 -4.75 0.48 9.98
C GLY A 120 -4.54 -1.03 9.82
N LYS A 121 -4.97 -1.84 10.80
CA LYS A 121 -4.95 -3.31 10.68
C LYS A 121 -5.72 -3.83 9.45
N TYR A 122 -6.76 -3.13 9.01
CA TYR A 122 -7.52 -3.48 7.81
C TYR A 122 -6.94 -2.87 6.52
N TYR A 123 -6.13 -1.81 6.62
CA TYR A 123 -5.51 -1.14 5.50
C TYR A 123 -4.13 -0.56 5.87
N PRO A 124 -3.09 -1.40 6.03
CA PRO A 124 -1.77 -0.97 6.51
C PRO A 124 -1.13 0.14 5.66
N LEU A 125 -1.44 0.21 4.37
CA LEU A 125 -0.98 1.30 3.51
C LEU A 125 -1.44 2.69 3.97
N GLY A 126 -2.46 2.79 4.82
CA GLY A 126 -2.84 4.05 5.46
C GLY A 126 -1.72 4.60 6.33
N HIS A 127 -1.08 3.75 7.11
CA HIS A 127 0.10 4.11 7.88
C HIS A 127 1.29 4.48 6.98
N TRP A 128 1.48 3.76 5.87
CA TRP A 128 2.55 4.07 4.92
C TRP A 128 2.48 5.52 4.43
N TYR A 129 1.35 5.92 3.89
CA TYR A 129 1.21 7.27 3.34
C TYR A 129 1.15 8.36 4.40
N ALA A 130 0.56 8.09 5.57
CA ALA A 130 0.62 9.02 6.70
C ALA A 130 2.05 9.20 7.22
N GLY A 131 2.82 8.11 7.27
CA GLY A 131 4.24 8.12 7.64
C GLY A 131 5.09 8.90 6.65
N LEU A 132 4.94 8.66 5.35
CA LEU A 132 5.67 9.39 4.31
C LEU A 132 5.33 10.90 4.32
N ALA A 133 4.05 11.25 4.47
CA ALA A 133 3.61 12.64 4.56
C ALA A 133 4.20 13.34 5.80
N SER A 134 4.24 12.63 6.94
CA SER A 134 4.86 13.11 8.17
C SER A 134 6.36 13.33 7.99
N TYR A 135 7.05 12.36 7.40
CA TYR A 135 8.49 12.40 7.18
C TYR A 135 8.87 13.59 6.27
N ARG A 136 8.18 13.74 5.15
CA ARG A 136 8.40 14.84 4.21
C ARG A 136 8.08 16.22 4.80
N SER A 137 7.18 16.27 5.79
CA SER A 137 6.85 17.49 6.55
C SER A 137 7.74 17.74 7.78
N GLY A 138 8.84 17.01 7.97
CA GLY A 138 9.74 17.16 9.12
C GLY A 138 9.20 16.59 10.44
N ARG A 139 8.02 15.96 10.44
CA ARG A 139 7.40 15.38 11.64
C ARG A 139 7.87 13.94 11.86
N TYR A 140 9.16 13.80 12.17
CA TYR A 140 9.84 12.51 12.18
C TYR A 140 9.34 11.56 13.25
N VAL A 141 8.92 12.06 14.43
CA VAL A 141 8.32 11.25 15.48
C VAL A 141 7.03 10.60 14.98
N ASN A 142 6.12 11.38 14.41
CA ASN A 142 4.86 10.87 13.86
C ASN A 142 5.11 9.90 12.71
N ALA A 143 6.12 10.18 11.88
CA ALA A 143 6.52 9.28 10.80
C ALA A 143 6.98 7.93 11.34
N ALA A 144 7.83 7.93 12.37
CA ALA A 144 8.31 6.72 13.03
C ALA A 144 7.14 5.91 13.57
N ASP A 145 6.20 6.53 14.27
CA ASP A 145 5.04 5.84 14.86
C ASP A 145 4.16 5.17 13.78
N HIS A 146 3.92 5.84 12.66
CA HIS A 146 3.19 5.26 11.55
C HIS A 146 3.95 4.10 10.89
N PHE A 147 5.24 4.24 10.63
CA PHE A 147 6.01 3.16 10.02
C PHE A 147 6.15 1.95 10.96
N GLN A 148 6.33 2.18 12.25
CA GLN A 148 6.36 1.13 13.27
C GLN A 148 5.02 0.38 13.34
N ALA A 149 3.91 1.10 13.37
CA ALA A 149 2.57 0.51 13.37
C ALA A 149 2.34 -0.33 12.12
N MET A 150 2.78 0.14 10.95
CA MET A 150 2.71 -0.65 9.73
C MET A 150 3.60 -1.90 9.82
N ALA A 151 4.86 -1.77 10.23
CA ALA A 151 5.79 -2.90 10.30
C ALA A 151 5.32 -4.00 11.28
N ALA A 152 4.64 -3.60 12.36
CA ALA A 152 4.07 -4.51 13.35
C ALA A 152 2.77 -5.18 12.90
N THR A 153 2.09 -4.67 11.87
CA THR A 153 0.83 -5.24 11.41
C THR A 153 1.09 -6.58 10.71
N GLY A 154 0.46 -7.65 11.19
CA GLY A 154 0.60 -8.98 10.60
C GLY A 154 -0.05 -9.12 9.22
N GLY A 155 0.38 -10.16 8.48
CA GLY A 155 -0.22 -10.55 7.20
C GLY A 155 0.13 -9.65 6.01
N GLN A 156 1.15 -8.81 6.15
CA GLN A 156 1.72 -8.05 5.05
C GLN A 156 2.74 -8.89 4.25
N SER A 157 3.08 -8.42 3.04
CA SER A 157 4.19 -8.97 2.30
C SER A 157 5.52 -8.63 2.99
N ARG A 158 6.52 -9.48 2.83
CA ARG A 158 7.88 -9.21 3.31
C ARG A 158 8.45 -7.90 2.76
N TRP A 159 8.09 -7.54 1.53
CA TRP A 159 8.45 -6.26 0.91
C TRP A 159 7.86 -5.06 1.66
N SER A 160 6.58 -5.12 2.00
CA SER A 160 5.91 -4.04 2.73
C SER A 160 6.43 -3.93 4.16
N GLN A 161 6.67 -5.08 4.81
CA GLN A 161 7.16 -5.13 6.18
C GLN A 161 8.60 -4.60 6.27
N SER A 162 9.50 -5.06 5.39
CA SER A 162 10.88 -4.58 5.37
C SER A 162 10.96 -3.08 5.03
N ALA A 163 10.14 -2.61 4.08
CA ALA A 163 10.06 -1.19 3.77
C ALA A 163 9.62 -0.37 4.99
N ALA A 164 8.53 -0.77 5.65
CA ALA A 164 8.03 -0.07 6.83
C ALA A 164 9.06 -0.08 7.98
N ALA A 165 9.70 -1.22 8.23
CA ALA A 165 10.74 -1.34 9.25
C ALA A 165 11.96 -0.46 8.95
N PHE A 166 12.45 -0.46 7.72
CA PHE A 166 13.56 0.39 7.31
C PHE A 166 13.24 1.89 7.49
N TRP A 167 12.06 2.32 7.06
CA TRP A 167 11.64 3.70 7.22
C TRP A 167 11.34 4.06 8.67
N ALA A 168 10.91 3.10 9.52
CA ALA A 168 10.80 3.29 10.96
C ALA A 168 12.17 3.55 11.60
N ALA A 169 13.20 2.79 11.23
CA ALA A 169 14.58 3.01 11.68
C ALA A 169 15.06 4.40 11.26
N ARG A 170 14.91 4.74 9.97
CA ARG A 170 15.33 6.02 9.44
C ARG A 170 14.62 7.21 10.10
N ALA A 171 13.31 7.11 10.34
CA ALA A 171 12.54 8.15 11.00
C ALA A 171 12.97 8.33 12.47
N ASN A 172 13.24 7.24 13.21
CA ASN A 172 13.76 7.32 14.57
C ASN A 172 15.16 7.95 14.61
N LEU A 173 16.03 7.61 13.65
CA LEU A 173 17.37 8.20 13.59
C LEU A 173 17.30 9.73 13.43
N VAL A 174 16.51 10.22 12.49
CA VAL A 174 16.33 11.66 12.27
C VAL A 174 15.58 12.31 13.42
N ALA A 175 14.70 11.58 14.11
CA ALA A 175 14.02 12.03 15.33
C ALA A 175 14.92 12.03 16.59
N ARG A 176 16.22 11.75 16.44
CA ARG A 176 17.20 11.64 17.55
C ARG A 176 16.83 10.57 18.60
N ARG A 177 16.33 9.42 18.13
CA ARG A 177 15.97 8.26 18.95
C ARG A 177 16.79 7.01 18.53
N PRO A 178 18.13 7.04 18.71
CA PRO A 178 19.04 5.99 18.21
C PRO A 178 18.78 4.64 18.89
N ASP A 179 18.30 4.64 20.12
CA ASP A 179 17.91 3.44 20.88
C ASP A 179 16.90 2.56 20.15
N ARG A 180 16.06 3.15 19.30
CA ARG A 180 15.00 2.46 18.55
C ARG A 180 15.44 2.00 17.17
N VAL A 181 16.58 2.44 16.66
CA VAL A 181 17.01 2.20 15.27
C VAL A 181 17.34 0.72 15.03
N SER A 182 18.20 0.14 15.86
CA SER A 182 18.70 -1.22 15.65
C SER A 182 17.60 -2.29 15.61
N ARG A 183 16.56 -2.13 16.42
CA ARG A 183 15.40 -3.03 16.40
C ARG A 183 14.74 -3.10 15.03
N TRP A 184 14.50 -1.95 14.42
CA TRP A 184 13.80 -1.85 13.15
C TRP A 184 14.68 -2.22 11.96
N LEU A 185 15.98 -1.91 12.03
CA LEU A 185 16.95 -2.41 11.03
C LEU A 185 17.03 -3.94 11.05
N ARG A 186 17.09 -4.56 12.23
CA ARG A 186 17.07 -6.03 12.33
C ARG A 186 15.82 -6.63 11.72
N LEU A 187 14.64 -6.03 11.95
CA LEU A 187 13.39 -6.50 11.34
C LEU A 187 13.42 -6.33 9.82
N ALA A 188 13.94 -5.24 9.29
CA ALA A 188 14.09 -5.08 7.84
C ALA A 188 15.07 -6.12 7.27
N ALA A 189 16.23 -6.31 7.90
CA ALA A 189 17.29 -7.23 7.50
C ALA A 189 16.87 -8.70 7.54
N SER A 190 15.86 -9.07 8.35
CA SER A 190 15.31 -10.44 8.38
C SER A 190 14.61 -10.84 7.08
N HIS A 191 14.44 -9.90 6.14
CA HIS A 191 13.90 -10.14 4.81
C HIS A 191 14.94 -9.89 3.70
N PRO A 192 16.01 -10.73 3.61
CA PRO A 192 17.21 -10.45 2.80
C PRO A 192 16.98 -10.40 1.30
N ARG A 193 15.85 -10.92 0.81
CA ARG A 193 15.48 -10.88 -0.62
C ARG A 193 14.65 -9.67 -1.00
N THR A 194 14.54 -8.67 -0.13
CA THR A 194 13.85 -7.42 -0.40
C THR A 194 14.84 -6.27 -0.51
N PHE A 195 14.51 -5.24 -1.29
CA PHE A 195 15.36 -4.07 -1.45
C PHE A 195 15.75 -3.44 -0.09
N TYR A 196 14.77 -3.19 0.76
CA TYR A 196 15.03 -2.59 2.08
C TYR A 196 15.69 -3.55 3.06
N GLY A 197 15.48 -4.85 2.90
CA GLY A 197 16.20 -5.86 3.66
C GLY A 197 17.70 -5.90 3.33
N LEU A 198 18.04 -5.79 2.04
CA LEU A 198 19.42 -5.67 1.59
C LEU A 198 20.08 -4.38 2.09
N LEU A 199 19.38 -3.25 2.02
CA LEU A 199 19.90 -2.00 2.57
C LEU A 199 20.16 -2.08 4.07
N ALA A 200 19.21 -2.64 4.83
CA ALA A 200 19.32 -2.74 6.28
C ALA A 200 20.47 -3.66 6.74
N ARG A 201 20.87 -4.63 5.91
CA ARG A 201 22.02 -5.51 6.22
C ARG A 201 23.37 -4.82 6.06
N ARG A 202 23.42 -3.72 5.32
CA ARG A 202 24.65 -2.96 5.07
C ARG A 202 24.83 -1.79 6.06
N MET A 203 23.80 -1.52 6.87
CA MET A 203 23.82 -0.49 7.90
C MET A 203 24.10 -1.07 9.28
#